data_c1881e9c1d3da838fd61d034ca533133
#
_entry.id   c1881e9c1d3da838fd61d034ca533133
#
_cell.length_a   1.000
_cell.length_b   1.000
_cell.length_c   1.000
_cell.angle_alpha   90.00
_cell.angle_beta   90.00
_cell.angle_gamma   90.00
#
_symmetry.space_group_name_H-M   'P 1'
#
loop_
_entity.id
_entity.type
_entity.pdbx_description
1 polymer ?
#
loop_
_entity_poly.entity_id
_entity_poly.type
_entity_poly.pdbx_seq_one_letter_code
_entity_poly.pdbx_strand_id
1 'polypeptide(L)'
;MAHVRIAFTGETEEGEQLLRPLRAIGPRLVDTVGVLPYTASDAIHNDPKHPAGYFATHSLLRELPPESLDALLDAGDHVVEVRHLGGALSKPHGSPNSVGNRDALYFAGVLSPGLAPGTDTRALRAAHDRVRQALTPWSTGGRALNFLYGENATPEEVRRAYEPEDYQRLATLKARWDPAHTFRLNHNIPPA
;
A
#
# COMPACT_ATOMS: atom_id res chain seq x y z
N MET A 1 -7.48 18.09 3.89
CA MET A 1 -7.87 18.06 2.45
C MET A 1 -7.91 16.60 2.02
N ALA A 2 -8.98 16.17 1.33
CA ALA A 2 -9.05 14.83 0.72
C ALA A 2 -8.66 14.91 -0.76
N HIS A 3 -7.90 13.94 -1.24
CA HIS A 3 -7.52 13.79 -2.65
C HIS A 3 -7.95 12.38 -3.10
N VAL A 4 -8.80 12.31 -4.13
CA VAL A 4 -9.30 11.05 -4.68
C VAL A 4 -8.64 10.81 -6.03
N ARG A 5 -8.05 9.64 -6.23
CA ARG A 5 -7.44 9.20 -7.49
C ARG A 5 -8.22 8.02 -8.03
N ILE A 6 -8.59 8.07 -9.29
CA ILE A 6 -9.44 7.08 -9.93
C ILE A 6 -8.85 6.72 -11.30
N ALA A 7 -8.91 5.45 -11.63
CA ALA A 7 -8.74 4.95 -12.99
C ALA A 7 -9.95 4.07 -13.34
N PHE A 8 -10.56 4.32 -14.48
CA PHE A 8 -11.69 3.58 -15.00
C PHE A 8 -11.47 3.30 -16.48
N THR A 9 -11.69 2.07 -16.90
CA THR A 9 -11.41 1.61 -18.28
C THR A 9 -12.67 1.29 -19.07
N GLY A 10 -13.85 1.66 -18.57
CA GLY A 10 -15.13 1.54 -19.26
C GLY A 10 -15.45 2.78 -20.10
N GLU A 11 -16.72 2.87 -20.55
CA GLU A 11 -17.20 3.97 -21.36
C GLU A 11 -17.22 5.30 -20.59
N THR A 12 -16.92 6.40 -21.28
CA THR A 12 -16.82 7.74 -20.68
C THR A 12 -18.08 8.14 -19.93
N GLU A 13 -19.26 7.87 -20.52
CA GLU A 13 -20.55 8.23 -19.92
C GLU A 13 -20.79 7.49 -18.59
N GLU A 14 -20.44 6.20 -18.53
CA GLU A 14 -20.51 5.40 -17.30
C GLU A 14 -19.54 5.96 -16.24
N GLY A 15 -18.31 6.31 -16.62
CA GLY A 15 -17.32 6.95 -15.75
C GLY A 15 -17.84 8.26 -15.15
N GLU A 16 -18.47 9.11 -15.96
CA GLU A 16 -19.08 10.35 -15.49
C GLU A 16 -20.23 10.13 -14.50
N GLN A 17 -21.05 9.08 -14.73
CA GLN A 17 -22.10 8.70 -13.78
C GLN A 17 -21.54 8.24 -12.43
N LEU A 18 -20.45 7.45 -12.42
CA LEU A 18 -19.78 7.00 -11.22
C LEU A 18 -19.13 8.15 -10.43
N LEU A 19 -18.63 9.18 -11.14
CA LEU A 19 -18.00 10.35 -10.52
C LEU A 19 -19.00 11.34 -9.92
N ARG A 20 -20.24 11.36 -10.39
CA ARG A 20 -21.24 12.34 -9.96
C ARG A 20 -21.45 12.41 -8.44
N PRO A 21 -21.58 11.29 -7.70
CA PRO A 21 -21.69 11.33 -6.25
C PRO A 21 -20.47 11.94 -5.55
N LEU A 22 -19.28 11.63 -6.02
CA LEU A 22 -18.03 12.17 -5.45
C LEU A 22 -17.95 13.69 -5.69
N ARG A 23 -18.31 14.16 -6.87
CA ARG A 23 -18.35 15.58 -7.20
C ARG A 23 -19.40 16.37 -6.44
N ALA A 24 -20.42 15.69 -5.89
CA ALA A 24 -21.48 16.29 -5.10
C ALA A 24 -21.16 16.44 -3.60
N ILE A 25 -20.06 15.85 -3.10
CA ILE A 25 -19.73 15.87 -1.67
C ILE A 25 -19.45 17.29 -1.15
N GLY A 26 -18.82 18.14 -1.98
CA GLY A 26 -18.50 19.49 -1.57
C GLY A 26 -17.68 20.28 -2.60
N PRO A 27 -17.20 21.48 -2.26
CA PRO A 27 -16.39 22.29 -3.13
C PRO A 27 -15.11 21.54 -3.56
N ARG A 28 -14.81 21.58 -4.86
CA ARG A 28 -13.61 20.99 -5.42
C ARG A 28 -12.54 22.06 -5.62
N LEU A 29 -11.37 21.83 -5.05
CA LEU A 29 -10.21 22.72 -5.26
C LEU A 29 -9.57 22.44 -6.63
N VAL A 30 -9.53 21.16 -7.01
CA VAL A 30 -9.00 20.68 -8.31
C VAL A 30 -9.87 19.52 -8.78
N ASP A 31 -10.17 19.47 -10.06
CA ASP A 31 -10.81 18.34 -10.71
C ASP A 31 -10.16 18.13 -12.08
N THR A 32 -9.28 17.15 -12.17
CA THR A 32 -8.55 16.79 -13.38
C THR A 32 -8.98 15.44 -13.95
N VAL A 33 -10.07 14.86 -13.41
CA VAL A 33 -10.58 13.58 -13.90
C VAL A 33 -11.20 13.78 -15.27
N GLY A 34 -10.67 13.07 -16.24
CA GLY A 34 -11.10 13.12 -17.63
C GLY A 34 -10.50 11.98 -18.45
N VAL A 35 -10.86 11.91 -19.71
CA VAL A 35 -10.31 10.92 -20.63
C VAL A 35 -8.83 11.24 -20.90
N LEU A 36 -7.97 10.22 -20.73
CA LEU A 36 -6.55 10.35 -21.03
C LEU A 36 -6.04 9.06 -21.73
N PRO A 37 -5.05 9.16 -22.62
CA PRO A 37 -4.43 7.97 -23.19
C PRO A 37 -3.58 7.24 -22.14
N TYR A 38 -3.44 5.92 -22.25
CA TYR A 38 -2.64 5.13 -21.30
C TYR A 38 -1.19 5.64 -21.15
N THR A 39 -0.61 6.20 -22.19
CA THR A 39 0.73 6.81 -22.18
C THR A 39 0.86 8.01 -21.25
N ALA A 40 -0.25 8.57 -20.77
CA ALA A 40 -0.31 9.67 -19.80
C ALA A 40 -0.79 9.21 -18.40
N SER A 41 -0.83 7.90 -18.14
CA SER A 41 -1.36 7.34 -16.89
C SER A 41 -0.54 7.72 -15.64
N ASP A 42 0.71 8.13 -15.78
CA ASP A 42 1.54 8.69 -14.72
C ASP A 42 0.92 9.95 -14.09
N ALA A 43 0.14 10.71 -14.84
CA ALA A 43 -0.57 11.88 -14.34
C ALA A 43 -1.63 11.55 -13.27
N ILE A 44 -2.12 10.30 -13.17
CA ILE A 44 -3.09 9.88 -12.15
C ILE A 44 -2.48 9.98 -10.75
N HIS A 45 -1.24 9.51 -10.59
CA HIS A 45 -0.50 9.61 -9.33
C HIS A 45 0.28 10.92 -9.21
N ASN A 46 0.82 11.41 -10.31
CA ASN A 46 1.65 12.60 -10.37
C ASN A 46 2.79 12.55 -9.33
N ASP A 47 3.53 11.44 -9.35
CA ASP A 47 4.62 11.20 -8.42
C ASP A 47 5.74 12.25 -8.57
N PRO A 48 6.47 12.55 -7.47
CA PRO A 48 7.60 13.47 -7.53
C PRO A 48 8.63 13.07 -8.59
N LYS A 49 9.06 14.02 -9.43
CA LYS A 49 10.04 13.79 -10.50
C LYS A 49 11.48 13.63 -10.00
N HIS A 50 11.73 13.95 -8.74
CA HIS A 50 13.05 13.87 -8.10
C HIS A 50 12.98 12.96 -6.87
N PRO A 51 14.04 12.18 -6.61
CA PRO A 51 14.13 11.40 -5.38
C PRO A 51 13.99 12.27 -4.15
N ALA A 52 13.20 11.84 -3.19
CA ALA A 52 13.02 12.49 -1.90
C ALA A 52 13.01 11.45 -0.79
N GLY A 53 13.60 11.78 0.36
CA GLY A 53 13.54 10.95 1.54
C GLY A 53 12.13 10.93 2.10
N TYR A 54 11.71 9.77 2.60
CA TYR A 54 10.42 9.62 3.27
C TYR A 54 10.46 8.46 4.27
N PHE A 55 9.54 8.49 5.22
CA PHE A 55 9.25 7.38 6.10
C PHE A 55 7.78 6.99 5.93
N ALA A 56 7.48 5.72 5.75
CA ALA A 56 6.09 5.27 5.67
C ALA A 56 5.91 3.90 6.32
N THR A 57 4.68 3.65 6.75
CA THR A 57 4.21 2.38 7.27
C THR A 57 2.84 2.09 6.68
N HIS A 58 2.38 0.84 6.78
CA HIS A 58 1.05 0.47 6.31
C HIS A 58 0.41 -0.62 7.16
N SER A 59 -0.90 -0.73 7.02
CA SER A 59 -1.71 -1.84 7.49
C SER A 59 -2.57 -2.37 6.34
N LEU A 60 -2.75 -3.67 6.28
CA LEU A 60 -3.75 -4.31 5.44
C LEU A 60 -5.00 -4.57 6.27
N LEU A 61 -6.18 -4.13 5.79
CA LEU A 61 -7.42 -4.16 6.54
C LEU A 61 -8.46 -5.03 5.83
N ARG A 62 -9.26 -5.77 6.61
CA ARG A 62 -10.42 -6.54 6.11
C ARG A 62 -11.62 -5.65 5.82
N GLU A 63 -11.76 -4.58 6.57
CA GLU A 63 -12.87 -3.63 6.48
C GLU A 63 -12.40 -2.22 6.83
N LEU A 64 -13.19 -1.21 6.47
CA LEU A 64 -12.90 0.20 6.75
C LEU A 64 -14.17 0.87 7.30
N PRO A 65 -14.60 0.54 8.53
CA PRO A 65 -15.75 1.17 9.14
C PRO A 65 -15.46 2.63 9.56
N PRO A 66 -16.48 3.45 9.85
CA PRO A 66 -16.30 4.85 10.23
C PRO A 66 -15.30 5.05 11.36
N GLU A 67 -15.27 4.18 12.37
CA GLU A 67 -14.37 4.24 13.51
C GLU A 67 -12.88 4.11 13.11
N SER A 68 -12.60 3.37 12.04
CA SER A 68 -11.24 3.27 11.51
C SER A 68 -10.80 4.55 10.80
N LEU A 69 -11.74 5.33 10.26
CA LEU A 69 -11.45 6.62 9.64
C LEU A 69 -11.00 7.65 10.67
N ASP A 70 -11.56 7.64 11.88
CA ASP A 70 -11.13 8.52 12.96
C ASP A 70 -9.65 8.28 13.29
N ALA A 71 -9.22 7.01 13.38
CA ALA A 71 -7.82 6.66 13.60
C ALA A 71 -6.89 7.17 12.47
N LEU A 72 -7.37 7.20 11.24
CA LEU A 72 -6.62 7.73 10.10
C LEU A 72 -6.59 9.27 10.11
N LEU A 73 -7.67 9.92 10.49
CA LEU A 73 -7.73 11.38 10.58
C LEU A 73 -6.88 11.94 11.72
N ASP A 74 -6.69 11.16 12.80
CA ASP A 74 -5.81 11.51 13.93
C ASP A 74 -4.30 11.37 13.62
N ALA A 75 -3.94 11.04 12.38
CA ALA A 75 -2.54 10.93 11.96
C ALA A 75 -1.78 12.27 11.98
N GLY A 76 -2.43 13.39 12.28
CA GLY A 76 -1.80 14.72 12.35
C GLY A 76 -1.34 15.24 10.99
N ASP A 77 -0.11 15.74 10.91
CA ASP A 77 0.46 16.34 9.69
C ASP A 77 1.01 15.29 8.69
N HIS A 78 0.75 14.01 8.92
CA HIS A 78 1.18 12.95 8.01
C HIS A 78 0.21 12.80 6.83
N VAL A 79 0.73 12.37 5.70
CA VAL A 79 -0.11 11.96 4.56
C VAL A 79 -0.68 10.59 4.86
N VAL A 80 -1.99 10.47 4.80
CA VAL A 80 -2.70 9.19 4.92
C VAL A 80 -3.20 8.77 3.55
N GLU A 81 -2.98 7.53 3.19
CA GLU A 81 -3.45 6.93 1.95
C GLU A 81 -4.34 5.72 2.25
N VAL A 82 -5.48 5.65 1.58
CA VAL A 82 -6.32 4.45 1.56
C VAL A 82 -6.45 3.98 0.12
N ARG A 83 -6.15 2.70 -0.12
CA ARG A 83 -6.38 2.03 -1.42
C ARG A 83 -7.39 0.90 -1.24
N HIS A 84 -8.39 0.84 -2.10
CA HIS A 84 -9.30 -0.28 -2.16
C HIS A 84 -8.65 -1.43 -2.93
N LEU A 85 -8.53 -2.60 -2.29
CA LEU A 85 -7.90 -3.80 -2.83
C LEU A 85 -8.91 -4.90 -3.23
N GLY A 86 -10.19 -4.62 -3.12
CA GLY A 86 -11.26 -5.56 -3.50
C GLY A 86 -11.34 -5.81 -5.01
N GLY A 87 -12.40 -6.46 -5.43
CA GLY A 87 -12.63 -6.76 -6.84
C GLY A 87 -11.64 -7.81 -7.37
N ALA A 88 -10.93 -7.51 -8.46
CA ALA A 88 -10.00 -8.46 -9.08
C ALA A 88 -8.78 -8.78 -8.22
N LEU A 89 -8.31 -7.84 -7.39
CA LEU A 89 -7.15 -8.05 -6.52
C LEU A 89 -7.43 -9.04 -5.38
N SER A 90 -8.67 -9.13 -4.91
CA SER A 90 -9.07 -10.06 -3.85
C SER A 90 -9.29 -11.50 -4.34
N LYS A 91 -9.22 -11.73 -5.65
CA LYS A 91 -9.46 -13.05 -6.24
C LYS A 91 -8.15 -13.72 -6.61
N PRO A 92 -8.04 -15.06 -6.46
CA PRO A 92 -6.91 -15.79 -7.02
C PRO A 92 -6.82 -15.56 -8.51
N HIS A 93 -5.62 -15.32 -9.02
CA HIS A 93 -5.36 -15.26 -10.46
C HIS A 93 -5.38 -16.67 -11.06
N GLY A 94 -5.74 -16.78 -12.36
CA GLY A 94 -5.81 -18.08 -13.07
C GLY A 94 -4.50 -18.89 -13.05
N SER A 95 -3.35 -18.22 -13.02
CA SER A 95 -2.04 -18.85 -12.79
C SER A 95 -1.63 -18.72 -11.32
N PRO A 96 -1.23 -19.82 -10.66
CA PRO A 96 -0.73 -19.76 -9.29
C PRO A 96 0.45 -18.78 -9.15
N ASN A 97 0.42 -17.98 -8.11
CA ASN A 97 1.48 -17.03 -7.78
C ASN A 97 1.56 -16.84 -6.26
N SER A 98 2.66 -16.27 -5.77
CA SER A 98 2.91 -16.05 -4.34
C SER A 98 2.48 -14.66 -3.85
N VAL A 99 1.51 -14.01 -4.51
CA VAL A 99 0.91 -12.77 -4.01
C VAL A 99 -0.11 -13.14 -2.93
N GLY A 100 0.26 -12.94 -1.68
CA GLY A 100 -0.55 -13.24 -0.50
C GLY A 100 -1.50 -12.12 -0.08
N ASN A 101 -2.14 -12.33 1.08
CA ASN A 101 -2.99 -11.35 1.76
C ASN A 101 -4.17 -10.84 0.91
N ARG A 102 -4.76 -11.70 0.09
CA ARG A 102 -5.91 -11.35 -0.78
C ARG A 102 -7.22 -11.18 -0.02
N ASP A 103 -7.26 -11.53 1.25
CA ASP A 103 -8.36 -11.25 2.19
C ASP A 103 -8.40 -9.79 2.64
N ALA A 104 -7.34 -9.02 2.38
CA ALA A 104 -7.32 -7.60 2.63
C ALA A 104 -8.16 -6.85 1.58
N LEU A 105 -9.17 -6.11 2.05
CA LEU A 105 -9.99 -5.26 1.18
C LEU A 105 -9.45 -3.84 1.05
N TYR A 106 -8.61 -3.41 2.01
CA TYR A 106 -8.02 -2.07 1.99
C TYR A 106 -6.54 -2.11 2.40
N PHE A 107 -5.78 -1.23 1.79
CA PHE A 107 -4.46 -0.80 2.25
C PHE A 107 -4.63 0.58 2.90
N ALA A 108 -4.11 0.74 4.11
CA ALA A 108 -4.04 2.02 4.80
C ALA A 108 -2.57 2.35 5.06
N GLY A 109 -2.06 3.38 4.41
CA GLY A 109 -0.68 3.86 4.51
C GLY A 109 -0.59 5.18 5.26
N VAL A 110 0.49 5.36 6.01
CA VAL A 110 0.88 6.64 6.62
C VAL A 110 2.26 7.00 6.11
N LEU A 111 2.40 8.20 5.58
CA LEU A 111 3.61 8.68 4.91
C LEU A 111 4.06 10.03 5.48
N SER A 112 5.32 10.13 5.84
CA SER A 112 6.02 11.37 6.19
C SER A 112 7.05 11.69 5.10
N PRO A 113 6.71 12.58 4.13
CA PRO A 113 7.59 12.93 3.03
C PRO A 113 8.62 14.00 3.42
N GLY A 114 9.60 14.23 2.54
CA GLY A 114 10.51 15.38 2.61
C GLY A 114 11.62 15.24 3.65
N LEU A 115 12.01 14.02 4.02
CA LEU A 115 13.06 13.80 5.01
C LEU A 115 14.45 14.07 4.42
N ALA A 116 15.26 14.83 5.17
CA ALA A 116 16.69 14.99 4.87
C ALA A 116 17.46 13.69 5.17
N PRO A 117 18.58 13.44 4.48
CA PRO A 117 19.47 12.33 4.84
C PRO A 117 19.91 12.41 6.30
N GLY A 118 19.81 11.29 7.03
CA GLY A 118 20.18 11.23 8.46
C GLY A 118 19.12 11.75 9.42
N THR A 119 17.91 12.07 8.97
CA THR A 119 16.79 12.44 9.85
C THR A 119 16.51 11.32 10.86
N ASP A 120 16.40 11.67 12.14
CA ASP A 120 15.98 10.73 13.18
C ASP A 120 14.50 10.41 13.03
N THR A 121 14.19 9.17 12.68
CA THR A 121 12.83 8.69 12.40
C THR A 121 12.09 8.17 13.64
N ARG A 122 12.68 8.21 14.85
CA ARG A 122 12.06 7.62 16.06
C ARG A 122 10.70 8.24 16.39
N ALA A 123 10.60 9.58 16.32
CA ALA A 123 9.33 10.27 16.58
C ALA A 123 8.29 9.96 15.51
N LEU A 124 8.69 9.90 14.23
CA LEU A 124 7.82 9.52 13.12
C LEU A 124 7.34 8.08 13.28
N ARG A 125 8.24 7.15 13.62
CA ARG A 125 7.88 5.75 13.90
C ARG A 125 6.84 5.67 14.99
N ALA A 126 7.03 6.35 16.13
CA ALA A 126 6.07 6.35 17.22
C ALA A 126 4.70 6.92 16.81
N ALA A 127 4.67 7.94 15.96
CA ALA A 127 3.43 8.49 15.42
C ALA A 127 2.72 7.50 14.49
N HIS A 128 3.44 6.91 13.54
CA HIS A 128 2.89 5.90 12.63
C HIS A 128 2.41 4.64 13.37
N ASP A 129 3.14 4.22 14.43
CA ASP A 129 2.76 3.05 15.23
C ASP A 129 1.47 3.29 16.01
N ARG A 130 1.19 4.51 16.48
CA ARG A 130 -0.11 4.84 17.09
C ARG A 130 -1.26 4.61 16.11
N VAL A 131 -1.14 5.09 14.88
CA VAL A 131 -2.16 4.87 13.84
C VAL A 131 -2.32 3.38 13.55
N ARG A 132 -1.21 2.65 13.36
CA ARG A 132 -1.25 1.20 13.14
C ARG A 132 -1.89 0.43 14.28
N GLN A 133 -1.60 0.81 15.53
CA GLN A 133 -2.22 0.22 16.71
C GLN A 133 -3.73 0.47 16.76
N ALA A 134 -4.16 1.69 16.47
CA ALA A 134 -5.58 2.03 16.40
C ALA A 134 -6.31 1.25 15.29
N LEU A 135 -5.64 0.89 14.19
CA LEU A 135 -6.18 0.08 13.10
C LEU A 135 -6.14 -1.44 13.36
N THR A 136 -5.52 -1.89 14.46
CA THR A 136 -5.35 -3.32 14.77
C THR A 136 -6.65 -4.13 14.74
N PRO A 137 -7.80 -3.64 15.25
CA PRO A 137 -9.04 -4.43 15.24
C PRO A 137 -9.48 -4.89 13.84
N TRP A 138 -9.17 -4.12 12.82
CA TRP A 138 -9.58 -4.38 11.42
C TRP A 138 -8.43 -4.95 10.57
N SER A 139 -7.21 -5.02 11.12
CA SER A 139 -6.03 -5.48 10.38
C SER A 139 -6.06 -6.99 10.12
N THR A 140 -5.61 -7.40 8.92
CA THR A 140 -5.34 -8.81 8.61
C THR A 140 -4.08 -9.31 9.31
N GLY A 141 -3.20 -8.41 9.74
CA GLY A 141 -1.86 -8.75 10.22
C GLY A 141 -0.83 -8.95 9.11
N GLY A 142 -1.26 -9.10 7.86
CA GLY A 142 -0.39 -9.23 6.70
C GLY A 142 0.35 -7.96 6.29
N ARG A 143 1.18 -8.08 5.26
CA ARG A 143 1.95 -6.96 4.70
C ARG A 143 1.86 -6.94 3.17
N ALA A 144 1.91 -5.75 2.60
CA ALA A 144 2.12 -5.55 1.17
C ALA A 144 3.62 -5.44 0.90
N LEU A 145 4.22 -6.44 0.26
CA LEU A 145 5.67 -6.57 0.09
C LEU A 145 6.32 -5.34 -0.54
N ASN A 146 5.70 -4.80 -1.58
CA ASN A 146 6.20 -3.63 -2.32
C ASN A 146 6.11 -2.30 -1.55
N PHE A 147 5.52 -2.32 -0.33
CA PHE A 147 5.47 -1.17 0.60
C PHE A 147 6.29 -1.41 1.87
N LEU A 148 7.09 -2.49 1.92
CA LEU A 148 8.10 -2.69 2.93
C LEU A 148 9.43 -2.12 2.43
N TYR A 149 10.07 -1.24 3.20
CA TYR A 149 11.40 -0.72 2.85
C TYR A 149 12.12 -0.20 4.08
N GLY A 150 13.45 0.00 3.92
CA GLY A 150 14.31 0.48 4.98
C GLY A 150 14.19 -0.38 6.24
N GLU A 151 14.09 0.24 7.38
CA GLU A 151 13.99 -0.42 8.69
C GLU A 151 12.72 -1.24 8.89
N ASN A 152 11.71 -1.07 8.03
CA ASN A 152 10.45 -1.83 8.09
C ASN A 152 10.52 -3.14 7.29
N ALA A 153 11.57 -3.37 6.49
CA ALA A 153 11.77 -4.58 5.71
C ALA A 153 12.55 -5.66 6.50
N THR A 154 12.13 -5.94 7.72
CA THR A 154 12.73 -7.01 8.52
C THR A 154 12.35 -8.39 7.98
N PRO A 155 13.13 -9.46 8.24
CA PRO A 155 12.78 -10.81 7.79
C PRO A 155 11.40 -11.28 8.26
N GLU A 156 10.98 -10.85 9.45
CA GLU A 156 9.65 -11.15 9.97
C GLU A 156 8.55 -10.45 9.17
N GLU A 157 8.70 -9.16 8.90
CA GLU A 157 7.73 -8.40 8.12
C GLU A 157 7.66 -8.88 6.66
N VAL A 158 8.80 -9.28 6.07
CA VAL A 158 8.84 -9.91 4.75
C VAL A 158 8.08 -11.23 4.75
N ARG A 159 8.25 -12.07 5.78
CA ARG A 159 7.49 -13.32 5.92
C ARG A 159 5.98 -13.08 5.94
N ARG A 160 5.52 -12.04 6.62
CA ARG A 160 4.09 -11.67 6.72
C ARG A 160 3.48 -11.15 5.41
N ALA A 161 4.32 -10.89 4.39
CA ALA A 161 3.84 -10.52 3.05
C ALA A 161 3.42 -11.72 2.19
N TYR A 162 3.67 -12.95 2.65
CA TYR A 162 3.37 -14.18 1.96
C TYR A 162 2.44 -15.08 2.78
N GLU A 163 1.68 -15.93 2.11
CA GLU A 163 1.07 -17.07 2.78
C GLU A 163 2.16 -18.04 3.28
N PRO A 164 1.99 -18.67 4.44
CA PRO A 164 3.03 -19.53 5.03
C PRO A 164 3.56 -20.61 4.08
N GLU A 165 2.68 -21.25 3.32
CA GLU A 165 3.03 -22.31 2.37
C GLU A 165 3.83 -21.78 1.18
N ASP A 166 3.45 -20.59 0.66
CA ASP A 166 4.18 -19.92 -0.41
C ASP A 166 5.58 -19.48 0.04
N TYR A 167 5.69 -18.92 1.24
CA TYR A 167 7.00 -18.57 1.81
C TYR A 167 7.91 -19.80 1.92
N GLN A 168 7.40 -20.91 2.45
CA GLN A 168 8.16 -22.16 2.57
C GLN A 168 8.59 -22.70 1.21
N ARG A 169 7.70 -22.65 0.22
CA ARG A 169 8.02 -23.06 -1.16
C ARG A 169 9.11 -22.17 -1.75
N LEU A 170 9.05 -20.86 -1.56
CA LEU A 170 10.06 -19.91 -2.03
C LEU A 170 11.42 -20.17 -1.37
N ALA A 171 11.46 -20.45 -0.05
CA ALA A 171 12.67 -20.79 0.66
C ALA A 171 13.30 -22.10 0.14
N THR A 172 12.47 -23.13 -0.16
CA THR A 172 12.91 -24.38 -0.78
C THR A 172 13.47 -24.16 -2.19
N LEU A 173 12.81 -23.34 -3.01
CA LEU A 173 13.31 -22.95 -4.33
C LEU A 173 14.63 -22.19 -4.22
N LYS A 174 14.75 -21.29 -3.24
CA LYS A 174 15.97 -20.55 -2.95
C LYS A 174 17.12 -21.50 -2.59
N ALA A 175 16.89 -22.49 -1.72
CA ALA A 175 17.91 -23.49 -1.38
C ALA A 175 18.39 -24.30 -2.59
N ARG A 176 17.50 -24.56 -3.53
CA ARG A 176 17.84 -25.29 -4.76
C ARG A 176 18.63 -24.47 -5.77
N TRP A 177 18.22 -23.20 -5.99
CA TRP A 177 18.73 -22.39 -7.10
C TRP A 177 19.81 -21.39 -6.69
N ASP A 178 19.86 -21.02 -5.41
CA ASP A 178 20.84 -20.11 -4.82
C ASP A 178 21.30 -20.59 -3.44
N PRO A 179 21.88 -21.80 -3.34
CA PRO A 179 22.30 -22.38 -2.06
C PRO A 179 23.41 -21.55 -1.37
N ALA A 180 24.21 -20.82 -2.13
CA ALA A 180 25.23 -19.92 -1.58
C ALA A 180 24.65 -18.56 -1.13
N HIS A 181 23.35 -18.36 -1.27
CA HIS A 181 22.68 -17.13 -0.86
C HIS A 181 23.30 -15.86 -1.48
N THR A 182 23.60 -15.94 -2.76
CA THR A 182 24.23 -14.82 -3.51
C THR A 182 23.26 -13.65 -3.65
N PHE A 183 21.98 -13.93 -3.96
CA PHE A 183 20.92 -12.93 -4.08
C PHE A 183 20.24 -12.72 -2.73
N ARG A 184 20.81 -11.91 -1.84
CA ARG A 184 20.40 -11.71 -0.45
C ARG A 184 19.96 -10.29 -0.10
N LEU A 185 19.81 -9.42 -1.10
CA LEU A 185 19.43 -8.02 -0.88
C LEU A 185 17.91 -7.84 -0.90
N ASN A 186 17.45 -6.68 -0.44
CA ASN A 186 16.03 -6.26 -0.35
C ASN A 186 15.17 -7.20 0.49
N HIS A 187 13.99 -7.56 0.01
CA HIS A 187 13.02 -8.44 0.68
C HIS A 187 13.47 -9.90 0.60
N ASN A 188 14.58 -10.19 1.23
CA ASN A 188 15.24 -11.48 1.10
C ASN A 188 14.46 -12.60 1.78
N ILE A 189 14.39 -13.75 1.09
CA ILE A 189 13.96 -15.04 1.62
C ILE A 189 15.21 -15.91 1.74
N PRO A 190 15.66 -16.29 2.96
CA PRO A 190 16.82 -17.16 3.11
C PRO A 190 16.53 -18.56 2.56
N PRO A 191 17.55 -19.31 2.13
CA PRO A 191 17.43 -20.73 1.81
C PRO A 191 16.93 -21.54 3.00
N ALA A 192 16.02 -22.52 2.75
CA ALA A 192 15.50 -23.42 3.78
C ALA A 192 16.58 -24.40 4.28
#